data_22092dd103af99a6ff4315c1bec56a36
#
_entry.id   22092dd103af99a6ff4315c1bec56a36
#
_cell.length_a   1.000
_cell.length_b   1.000
_cell.length_c   1.000
_cell.angle_alpha   90.00
_cell.angle_beta   90.00
_cell.angle_gamma   90.00
#
_symmetry.space_group_name_H-M   'P 1'
#
loop_
_entity.id
_entity.type
_entity.pdbx_description
1 polymer ?
#
loop_
_entity_poly.entity_id
_entity_poly.type
_entity_poly.pdbx_seq_one_letter_code
_entity_poly.pdbx_strand_id
1 'polypeptide(L)'
;MKGKYLRRFAGLMIAALLLSGAVTLLSSTTAQAQRRVVIVRTYRPSYRPWWGQPFGYDPYFDYYSRYGHYVFRSSEAAYNEGHHDGLKTGEGDAKHRRSYDPQRSHYFQEAGFGNFGEVYRSGFVRGYADGYRS
;
A
#
# COMPACT_ATOMS: atom_id res chain seq x y z
N MET A 1 6.81 61.66 26.40
CA MET A 1 6.02 61.32 25.19
C MET A 1 6.41 59.97 24.50
N LYS A 2 7.26 59.12 25.07
CA LYS A 2 7.76 57.89 24.42
C LYS A 2 6.91 56.63 24.64
N GLY A 3 5.97 56.62 25.59
CA GLY A 3 5.21 55.38 25.94
C GLY A 3 3.99 55.06 25.04
N LYS A 4 3.43 56.05 24.34
CA LYS A 4 2.23 55.84 23.50
C LYS A 4 2.53 55.11 22.19
N TYR A 5 3.74 55.29 21.65
CA TYR A 5 4.16 54.60 20.40
C TYR A 5 4.51 53.13 20.64
N LEU A 6 5.14 52.83 21.77
CA LEU A 6 5.52 51.47 22.13
C LEU A 6 4.30 50.53 22.24
N ARG A 7 3.18 51.00 22.81
CA ARG A 7 1.93 50.25 22.92
C ARG A 7 1.25 50.00 21.56
N ARG A 8 1.35 50.95 20.64
CA ARG A 8 0.79 50.80 19.27
C ARG A 8 1.61 49.83 18.41
N PHE A 9 2.93 49.83 18.56
CA PHE A 9 3.80 48.87 17.85
C PHE A 9 3.64 47.45 18.38
N ALA A 10 3.49 47.27 19.68
CA ALA A 10 3.24 45.94 20.27
C ALA A 10 1.91 45.33 19.77
N GLY A 11 0.84 46.13 19.67
CA GLY A 11 -0.45 45.67 19.15
C GLY A 11 -0.42 45.30 17.68
N LEU A 12 0.32 46.05 16.85
CA LEU A 12 0.49 45.75 15.42
C LEU A 12 1.31 44.46 15.17
N MET A 13 2.34 44.23 15.98
CA MET A 13 3.15 43.01 15.88
C MET A 13 2.35 41.74 16.29
N ILE A 14 1.51 41.83 17.30
CA ILE A 14 0.64 40.73 17.73
C ILE A 14 -0.43 40.42 16.65
N ALA A 15 -1.01 41.45 16.04
CA ALA A 15 -1.98 41.27 14.95
C ALA A 15 -1.34 40.64 13.71
N ALA A 16 -0.11 40.99 13.36
CA ALA A 16 0.63 40.40 12.25
C ALA A 16 0.98 38.93 12.49
N LEU A 17 1.34 38.56 13.73
CA LEU A 17 1.60 37.18 14.12
C LEU A 17 0.34 36.30 14.08
N LEU A 18 -0.81 36.83 14.48
CA LEU A 18 -2.08 36.09 14.44
C LEU A 18 -2.58 35.86 12.99
N LEU A 19 -2.33 36.84 12.09
CA LEU A 19 -2.67 36.71 10.67
C LEU A 19 -1.77 35.67 9.95
N SER A 20 -0.51 35.57 10.28
CA SER A 20 0.39 34.59 9.70
C SER A 20 0.07 33.16 10.15
N GLY A 21 -0.42 32.98 11.37
CA GLY A 21 -0.87 31.69 11.88
C GLY A 21 -2.14 31.17 11.22
N ALA A 22 -3.07 32.05 10.85
CA ALA A 22 -4.32 31.65 10.20
C ALA A 22 -4.12 31.19 8.74
N VAL A 23 -3.15 31.74 8.03
CA VAL A 23 -2.85 31.33 6.64
C VAL A 23 -2.24 29.94 6.57
N THR A 24 -1.47 29.51 7.57
CA THR A 24 -0.87 28.16 7.59
C THR A 24 -1.88 27.07 7.92
N LEU A 25 -2.95 27.40 8.65
CA LEU A 25 -4.02 26.44 8.96
C LEU A 25 -4.97 26.20 7.77
N LEU A 26 -5.09 27.13 6.84
CA LEU A 26 -5.93 26.97 5.64
C LEU A 26 -5.25 26.18 4.52
N SER A 27 -3.93 26.08 4.54
CA SER A 27 -3.17 25.33 3.52
C SER A 27 -2.98 23.85 3.83
N SER A 28 -3.39 23.36 5.00
CA SER A 28 -3.19 21.97 5.40
C SER A 28 -4.36 21.04 5.11
N THR A 29 -5.45 21.52 4.48
CA THR A 29 -6.66 20.71 4.31
C THR A 29 -6.90 20.15 2.91
N THR A 30 -5.92 20.19 2.02
CA THR A 30 -5.99 19.44 0.78
C THR A 30 -4.99 18.30 0.75
N ALA A 31 -4.99 17.46 1.79
CA ALA A 31 -4.64 16.07 1.58
C ALA A 31 -5.76 15.48 0.72
N GLN A 32 -5.78 15.80 -0.57
CA GLN A 32 -6.54 15.02 -1.53
C GLN A 32 -5.99 13.61 -1.40
N ALA A 33 -6.77 12.76 -0.74
CA ALA A 33 -6.64 11.34 -0.92
C ALA A 33 -6.75 11.13 -2.44
N GLN A 34 -5.60 11.05 -3.10
CA GLN A 34 -5.54 10.61 -4.48
C GLN A 34 -6.21 9.23 -4.45
N ARG A 35 -7.48 9.19 -4.83
CA ARG A 35 -8.13 7.95 -5.23
C ARG A 35 -7.27 7.44 -6.38
N ARG A 36 -6.28 6.62 -6.07
CA ARG A 36 -5.65 5.81 -7.08
C ARG A 36 -6.79 4.98 -7.66
N VAL A 37 -7.25 5.39 -8.82
CA VAL A 37 -8.08 4.53 -9.64
C VAL A 37 -7.19 3.34 -9.95
N VAL A 38 -7.32 2.29 -9.16
CA VAL A 38 -6.73 1.00 -9.49
C VAL A 38 -7.49 0.58 -10.74
N ILE A 39 -6.90 0.84 -11.90
CA ILE A 39 -7.37 0.27 -13.15
C ILE A 39 -7.10 -1.23 -13.02
N VAL A 40 -8.09 -1.93 -12.50
CA VAL A 40 -8.12 -3.39 -12.60
C VAL A 40 -8.23 -3.66 -14.09
N ARG A 41 -7.09 -3.86 -14.74
CA ARG A 41 -7.09 -4.45 -16.09
C ARG A 41 -7.61 -5.86 -15.89
N THR A 42 -8.91 -5.96 -16.04
CA THR A 42 -9.54 -7.28 -16.19
C THR A 42 -8.84 -7.90 -17.39
N TYR A 43 -7.95 -8.83 -17.15
CA TYR A 43 -7.37 -9.65 -18.19
C TYR A 43 -8.55 -10.36 -18.86
N ARG A 44 -8.96 -9.87 -20.03
CA ARG A 44 -9.87 -10.61 -20.90
C ARG A 44 -8.99 -11.58 -21.68
N PRO A 45 -9.02 -12.87 -21.33
CA PRO A 45 -8.34 -13.86 -22.13
C PRO A 45 -8.87 -13.78 -23.56
N SER A 46 -8.02 -13.48 -24.51
CA SER A 46 -8.41 -13.61 -25.93
C SER A 46 -8.66 -15.09 -26.18
N TYR A 47 -9.92 -15.43 -26.39
CA TYR A 47 -10.35 -16.79 -26.69
C TYR A 47 -9.65 -17.25 -27.97
N ARG A 48 -8.62 -18.09 -27.84
CA ARG A 48 -8.08 -18.85 -28.96
C ARG A 48 -8.86 -20.15 -29.08
N PRO A 49 -9.45 -20.45 -30.24
CA PRO A 49 -10.15 -21.71 -30.42
C PRO A 49 -9.19 -22.89 -30.16
N TRP A 50 -9.64 -23.86 -29.39
CA TRP A 50 -8.87 -25.00 -28.89
C TRP A 50 -8.31 -25.96 -29.96
N TRP A 51 -8.80 -25.92 -31.18
CA TRP A 51 -8.42 -26.79 -32.28
C TRP A 51 -7.03 -26.56 -32.89
N GLY A 52 -6.24 -25.65 -32.35
CA GLY A 52 -4.86 -25.39 -32.80
C GLY A 52 -3.80 -25.62 -31.72
N GLN A 53 -4.14 -26.19 -30.57
CA GLN A 53 -3.19 -26.45 -29.49
C GLN A 53 -2.83 -27.94 -29.43
N PRO A 54 -1.54 -28.29 -29.22
CA PRO A 54 -1.16 -29.67 -28.93
C PRO A 54 -1.93 -30.17 -27.71
N PHE A 55 -2.43 -31.40 -27.76
CA PHE A 55 -3.16 -32.03 -26.68
C PHE A 55 -2.40 -31.89 -25.35
N GLY A 56 -3.00 -31.22 -24.37
CA GLY A 56 -2.52 -31.22 -22.99
C GLY A 56 -1.94 -29.91 -22.45
N TYR A 57 -1.79 -28.85 -23.25
CA TYR A 57 -1.30 -27.56 -22.74
C TYR A 57 -2.47 -26.60 -22.55
N ASP A 58 -2.91 -26.43 -21.30
CA ASP A 58 -3.81 -25.36 -20.87
C ASP A 58 -2.98 -24.24 -20.19
N PRO A 59 -2.70 -23.12 -20.89
CA PRO A 59 -1.92 -22.03 -20.30
C PRO A 59 -2.60 -21.38 -19.10
N TYR A 60 -3.93 -21.55 -18.96
CA TYR A 60 -4.66 -21.09 -17.78
C TYR A 60 -4.47 -22.00 -16.59
N PHE A 61 -4.44 -23.31 -16.81
CA PHE A 61 -4.20 -24.26 -15.73
C PHE A 61 -2.82 -24.05 -15.09
N ASP A 62 -1.79 -23.83 -15.90
CA ASP A 62 -0.44 -23.54 -15.39
C ASP A 62 -0.37 -22.21 -14.64
N TYR A 63 -1.06 -21.18 -15.16
CA TYR A 63 -1.16 -19.88 -14.47
C TYR A 63 -1.90 -20.00 -13.14
N TYR A 64 -3.09 -20.59 -13.11
CA TYR A 64 -3.88 -20.72 -11.89
C TYR A 64 -3.28 -21.72 -10.90
N SER A 65 -2.58 -22.75 -11.35
CA SER A 65 -1.86 -23.65 -10.46
C SER A 65 -0.70 -22.96 -9.74
N ARG A 66 -0.07 -21.99 -10.40
CA ARG A 66 1.06 -21.26 -9.85
C ARG A 66 0.65 -20.02 -9.05
N TYR A 67 -0.31 -19.24 -9.54
CA TYR A 67 -0.70 -17.95 -8.99
C TYR A 67 -2.12 -17.91 -8.41
N GLY A 68 -2.83 -19.01 -8.36
CA GLY A 68 -4.18 -19.06 -7.82
C GLY A 68 -4.29 -18.63 -6.36
N HIS A 69 -3.20 -18.77 -5.60
CA HIS A 69 -3.08 -18.26 -4.24
C HIS A 69 -3.25 -16.73 -4.15
N TYR A 70 -2.95 -15.99 -5.21
CA TYR A 70 -3.04 -14.52 -5.25
C TYR A 70 -4.30 -14.01 -5.96
N VAL A 71 -5.30 -14.89 -6.20
CA VAL A 71 -6.58 -14.52 -6.81
C VAL A 71 -7.64 -14.42 -5.72
N PHE A 72 -8.04 -13.20 -5.36
CA PHE A 72 -8.96 -12.93 -4.26
C PHE A 72 -10.31 -12.44 -4.74
N ARG A 73 -11.37 -12.67 -3.95
CA ARG A 73 -12.73 -12.20 -4.22
C ARG A 73 -12.93 -10.72 -3.87
N SER A 74 -12.13 -10.18 -2.94
CA SER A 74 -12.19 -8.80 -2.50
C SER A 74 -10.82 -8.27 -2.11
N SER A 75 -10.67 -6.95 -2.08
CA SER A 75 -9.48 -6.29 -1.60
C SER A 75 -9.20 -6.56 -0.11
N GLU A 76 -10.25 -6.69 0.69
CA GLU A 76 -10.13 -7.03 2.11
C GLU A 76 -9.55 -8.43 2.31
N ALA A 77 -10.04 -9.42 1.55
CA ALA A 77 -9.48 -10.77 1.59
C ALA A 77 -8.01 -10.78 1.18
N ALA A 78 -7.63 -10.02 0.14
CA ALA A 78 -6.24 -9.90 -0.28
C ALA A 78 -5.36 -9.26 0.80
N TYR A 79 -5.84 -8.20 1.46
CA TYR A 79 -5.12 -7.57 2.56
C TYR A 79 -4.90 -8.51 3.73
N ASN A 80 -5.97 -9.20 4.17
CA ASN A 80 -5.91 -10.10 5.31
C ASN A 80 -4.98 -11.28 5.08
N GLU A 81 -5.01 -11.87 3.87
CA GLU A 81 -4.09 -12.94 3.50
C GLU A 81 -2.65 -12.44 3.43
N GLY A 82 -2.43 -11.28 2.81
CA GLY A 82 -1.12 -10.65 2.79
C GLY A 82 -0.57 -10.39 4.20
N HIS A 83 -1.41 -9.87 5.10
CA HIS A 83 -1.03 -9.65 6.50
C HIS A 83 -0.65 -10.95 7.21
N HIS A 84 -1.43 -12.01 7.01
CA HIS A 84 -1.16 -13.32 7.60
C HIS A 84 0.17 -13.91 7.11
N ASP A 85 0.42 -13.90 5.81
CA ASP A 85 1.66 -14.41 5.22
C ASP A 85 2.86 -13.56 5.64
N GLY A 86 2.67 -12.24 5.71
CA GLY A 86 3.67 -11.30 6.21
C GLY A 86 4.04 -11.59 7.66
N LEU A 87 3.06 -11.76 8.54
CA LEU A 87 3.27 -12.06 9.96
C LEU A 87 4.14 -13.31 10.13
N LYS A 88 3.74 -14.43 9.50
CA LYS A 88 4.49 -15.68 9.56
C LYS A 88 5.92 -15.54 9.03
N THR A 89 6.08 -14.80 7.94
CA THR A 89 7.40 -14.60 7.32
C THR A 89 8.28 -13.74 8.23
N GLY A 90 7.73 -12.66 8.82
CA GLY A 90 8.45 -11.79 9.75
C GLY A 90 8.89 -12.51 11.01
N GLU A 91 8.01 -13.29 11.64
CA GLU A 91 8.33 -14.15 12.78
C GLU A 91 9.47 -15.15 12.43
N GLY A 92 9.38 -15.77 11.26
CA GLY A 92 10.39 -16.70 10.77
C GLY A 92 11.75 -16.01 10.59
N ASP A 93 11.78 -14.84 10.00
CA ASP A 93 13.02 -14.09 9.77
C ASP A 93 13.62 -13.57 11.08
N ALA A 94 12.81 -13.09 12.02
CA ALA A 94 13.27 -12.70 13.36
C ALA A 94 13.87 -13.89 14.11
N LYS A 95 13.19 -15.04 14.13
CA LYS A 95 13.67 -16.27 14.76
C LYS A 95 15.01 -16.75 14.20
N HIS A 96 15.21 -16.58 12.89
CA HIS A 96 16.48 -16.94 12.23
C HIS A 96 17.51 -15.81 12.21
N ARG A 97 17.23 -14.68 12.91
CA ARG A 97 18.11 -13.50 12.98
C ARG A 97 18.49 -12.94 11.60
N ARG A 98 17.56 -13.00 10.66
CA ARG A 98 17.72 -12.41 9.33
C ARG A 98 17.43 -10.91 9.39
N SER A 99 18.03 -10.14 8.47
CA SER A 99 17.73 -8.71 8.34
C SER A 99 16.27 -8.46 7.96
N TYR A 100 15.71 -7.36 8.45
CA TYR A 100 14.38 -6.91 8.07
C TYR A 100 14.33 -6.57 6.58
N ASP A 101 13.64 -7.39 5.80
CA ASP A 101 13.46 -7.18 4.35
C ASP A 101 12.23 -7.94 3.84
N PRO A 102 11.04 -7.32 3.89
CA PRO A 102 9.81 -7.95 3.42
C PRO A 102 9.80 -8.24 1.92
N GLN A 103 10.58 -7.47 1.12
CA GLN A 103 10.58 -7.61 -0.35
C GLN A 103 11.35 -8.85 -0.83
N ARG A 104 12.18 -9.42 0.01
CA ARG A 104 12.92 -10.66 -0.29
C ARG A 104 12.00 -11.88 -0.39
N SER A 105 10.85 -11.85 0.26
CA SER A 105 9.91 -12.96 0.27
C SER A 105 9.30 -13.22 -1.10
N HIS A 106 9.23 -14.51 -1.49
CA HIS A 106 8.52 -14.91 -2.71
C HIS A 106 7.04 -14.52 -2.68
N TYR A 107 6.38 -14.54 -1.52
CA TYR A 107 5.00 -14.05 -1.36
C TYR A 107 4.84 -12.60 -1.80
N PHE A 108 5.77 -11.73 -1.40
CA PHE A 108 5.74 -10.32 -1.81
C PHE A 108 5.99 -10.16 -3.31
N GLN A 109 6.92 -10.92 -3.87
CA GLN A 109 7.31 -10.84 -5.29
C GLN A 109 6.21 -11.36 -6.20
N GLU A 110 5.66 -12.53 -5.89
CA GLU A 110 4.67 -13.23 -6.72
C GLU A 110 3.26 -12.60 -6.63
N ALA A 111 2.94 -11.90 -5.54
CA ALA A 111 1.66 -11.20 -5.38
C ALA A 111 1.35 -10.21 -6.51
N GLY A 112 2.38 -9.71 -7.22
CA GLY A 112 2.21 -8.83 -8.38
C GLY A 112 1.48 -9.47 -9.55
N PHE A 113 1.39 -10.80 -9.61
CA PHE A 113 0.64 -11.55 -10.63
C PHE A 113 -0.85 -11.70 -10.28
N GLY A 114 -1.25 -11.39 -9.05
CA GLY A 114 -2.63 -11.46 -8.58
C GLY A 114 -3.50 -10.27 -8.98
N ASN A 115 -4.82 -10.41 -8.78
CA ASN A 115 -5.79 -9.35 -9.11
C ASN A 115 -5.76 -8.15 -8.14
N PHE A 116 -5.30 -8.34 -6.91
CA PHE A 116 -5.15 -7.32 -5.86
C PHE A 116 -3.71 -7.23 -5.33
N GLY A 117 -2.72 -7.40 -6.19
CA GLY A 117 -1.32 -7.53 -5.82
C GLY A 117 -0.79 -6.41 -4.91
N GLU A 118 -1.13 -5.14 -5.18
CA GLU A 118 -0.70 -4.01 -4.35
C GLU A 118 -1.37 -4.01 -2.97
N VAL A 119 -2.63 -4.43 -2.89
CA VAL A 119 -3.37 -4.53 -1.62
C VAL A 119 -2.80 -5.65 -0.77
N TYR A 120 -2.53 -6.82 -1.39
CA TYR A 120 -1.86 -7.94 -0.72
C TYR A 120 -0.48 -7.53 -0.19
N ARG A 121 0.35 -6.88 -1.01
CA ARG A 121 1.67 -6.41 -0.62
C ARG A 121 1.63 -5.42 0.54
N SER A 122 0.63 -4.53 0.57
CA SER A 122 0.47 -3.60 1.69
C SER A 122 0.13 -4.33 2.99
N GLY A 123 -0.75 -5.32 2.93
CA GLY A 123 -1.03 -6.22 4.05
C GLY A 123 0.22 -6.99 4.49
N PHE A 124 0.94 -7.56 3.52
CA PHE A 124 2.16 -8.33 3.78
C PHE A 124 3.23 -7.52 4.51
N VAL A 125 3.53 -6.29 4.06
CA VAL A 125 4.51 -5.41 4.72
C VAL A 125 4.09 -5.10 6.15
N ARG A 126 2.80 -4.86 6.38
CA ARG A 126 2.28 -4.61 7.72
C ARG A 126 2.42 -5.84 8.61
N GLY A 127 1.95 -6.99 8.16
CA GLY A 127 2.07 -8.25 8.90
C GLY A 127 3.52 -8.63 9.17
N TYR A 128 4.41 -8.47 8.17
CA TYR A 128 5.85 -8.72 8.33
C TYR A 128 6.47 -7.86 9.43
N ALA A 129 6.11 -6.56 9.48
CA ALA A 129 6.60 -5.66 10.52
C ALA A 129 6.11 -6.08 11.91
N ASP A 130 4.87 -6.54 12.01
CA ASP A 130 4.27 -6.99 13.27
C ASP A 130 4.93 -8.32 13.72
N GLY A 131 5.12 -9.28 12.82
CA GLY A 131 5.78 -10.56 13.13
C GLY A 131 7.27 -10.44 13.43
N TYR A 132 7.97 -9.51 12.76
CA TYR A 132 9.40 -9.33 13.00
C TYR A 132 9.72 -8.71 14.36
N ARG A 133 8.75 -8.03 15.00
CA ARG A 133 8.89 -7.41 16.32
C ARG A 133 8.41 -8.30 17.48
N SER A 134 7.68 -9.38 17.16
CA SER A 134 7.17 -10.32 18.17
C SER A 134 8.29 -11.18 18.74
#